data_f036f016848b9fcddf6c973fe76b96ff
#
_entry.id   f036f016848b9fcddf6c973fe76b96ff
#
_cell.length_a   1.000
_cell.length_b   1.000
_cell.length_c   1.000
_cell.angle_alpha   90.00
_cell.angle_beta   90.00
_cell.angle_gamma   90.00
#
_symmetry.space_group_name_H-M   'P 1'
#
loop_
_entity.id
_entity.type
_entity.pdbx_description
1 polymer ?
#
loop_
_entity_poly.entity_id
_entity_poly.type
_entity_poly.pdbx_seq_one_letter_code
_entity_poly.pdbx_strand_id
1 'polypeptide(L)'
;MGRHKKSVDRPIMPDAKYNSQVVSKFVTRMMLDGKKDTCTKIIYEAMDKLKAKTGNEPLEVFLKAIDNVKPLVEVKSRRVGGATYQVPVEIRDSRREALAMRWIIEAARKRSGHGMADTLSAELLDAFNNTGTAFKKKEDTHKMAEANKAFAHYKW
;
A
#
# COMPACT_ATOMS: atom_id res chain seq x y z
N MET A 1 -35.38 8.65 -16.22
CA MET A 1 -34.37 7.89 -16.96
C MET A 1 -33.05 7.95 -16.20
N GLY A 2 -32.71 6.87 -15.50
CA GLY A 2 -31.47 6.80 -14.71
C GLY A 2 -30.26 6.69 -15.63
N ARG A 3 -29.42 7.71 -15.63
CA ARG A 3 -28.11 7.68 -16.28
C ARG A 3 -27.08 7.09 -15.31
N HIS A 4 -27.26 5.84 -14.94
CA HIS A 4 -26.21 5.14 -14.22
C HIS A 4 -25.18 4.65 -15.24
N LYS A 5 -24.05 5.36 -15.34
CA LYS A 5 -22.89 4.80 -16.00
C LYS A 5 -22.48 3.58 -15.18
N LYS A 6 -22.68 2.39 -15.71
CA LYS A 6 -22.04 1.19 -15.18
C LYS A 6 -20.54 1.43 -15.25
N SER A 7 -19.87 1.45 -14.10
CA SER A 7 -18.42 1.44 -14.09
C SER A 7 -17.98 0.11 -14.71
N VAL A 8 -17.36 0.19 -15.88
CA VAL A 8 -16.76 -0.99 -16.50
C VAL A 8 -15.43 -1.20 -15.79
N ASP A 9 -15.33 -2.27 -15.01
CA ASP A 9 -14.06 -2.67 -14.43
C ASP A 9 -13.10 -3.03 -15.56
N ARG A 10 -12.07 -2.22 -15.72
CA ARG A 10 -11.07 -2.47 -16.75
C ARG A 10 -10.10 -3.53 -16.25
N PRO A 11 -9.76 -4.54 -17.08
CA PRO A 11 -8.77 -5.54 -16.70
C PRO A 11 -7.42 -4.85 -16.48
N ILE A 12 -6.72 -5.27 -15.42
CA ILE A 12 -5.38 -4.78 -15.12
C ILE A 12 -4.39 -5.62 -15.91
N MET A 13 -3.66 -4.97 -16.81
CA MET A 13 -2.62 -5.62 -17.60
C MET A 13 -1.35 -5.77 -16.75
N PRO A 14 -0.74 -6.97 -16.70
CA PRO A 14 0.54 -7.15 -16.03
C PRO A 14 1.62 -6.25 -16.62
N ASP A 15 2.62 -5.86 -15.82
CA ASP A 15 3.73 -5.09 -16.33
C ASP A 15 4.61 -5.91 -17.30
N ALA A 16 5.30 -5.21 -18.21
CA ALA A 16 6.06 -5.85 -19.28
C ALA A 16 7.30 -6.61 -18.78
N LYS A 17 7.97 -6.12 -17.72
CA LYS A 17 9.23 -6.69 -17.23
C LYS A 17 9.03 -7.87 -16.28
N TYR A 18 8.12 -7.76 -15.33
CA TYR A 18 7.90 -8.75 -14.29
C TYR A 18 6.62 -9.57 -14.48
N ASN A 19 5.81 -9.22 -15.46
CA ASN A 19 4.51 -9.85 -15.74
C ASN A 19 3.63 -9.93 -14.47
N SER A 20 3.63 -8.86 -13.68
CA SER A 20 2.93 -8.77 -12.40
C SER A 20 1.85 -7.70 -12.41
N GLN A 21 0.63 -8.09 -12.07
CA GLN A 21 -0.48 -7.14 -11.90
C GLN A 21 -0.26 -6.22 -10.69
N VAL A 22 0.41 -6.69 -9.66
CA VAL A 22 0.71 -5.90 -8.45
C VAL A 22 1.65 -4.76 -8.80
N VAL A 23 2.68 -5.02 -9.61
CA VAL A 23 3.59 -3.97 -10.09
C VAL A 23 2.83 -2.93 -10.91
N SER A 24 1.93 -3.35 -11.80
CA SER A 24 1.09 -2.44 -12.59
C SER A 24 0.20 -1.56 -11.71
N LYS A 25 -0.42 -2.12 -10.71
CA LYS A 25 -1.22 -1.38 -9.72
C LYS A 25 -0.37 -0.37 -8.96
N PHE A 26 0.83 -0.74 -8.58
CA PHE A 26 1.76 0.15 -7.87
C PHE A 26 2.17 1.33 -8.74
N VAL A 27 2.47 1.09 -10.02
CA VAL A 27 2.74 2.15 -11.01
C VAL A 27 1.59 3.14 -11.05
N THR A 28 0.37 2.65 -11.19
CA THR A 28 -0.83 3.49 -11.27
C THR A 28 -1.01 4.34 -10.01
N ARG A 29 -0.75 3.79 -8.83
CA ARG A 29 -0.90 4.52 -7.57
C ARG A 29 0.19 5.55 -7.33
N MET A 30 1.41 5.29 -7.77
CA MET A 30 2.54 6.20 -7.63
C MET A 30 2.56 7.28 -8.71
N MET A 31 1.93 7.02 -9.84
CA MET A 31 1.93 7.94 -10.99
C MET A 31 1.37 9.31 -10.64
N LEU A 32 2.05 10.36 -11.08
CA LEU A 32 1.64 11.76 -10.98
C LEU A 32 1.49 12.34 -12.39
N ASP A 33 0.45 13.14 -12.59
CA ASP A 33 0.20 13.88 -13.85
C ASP A 33 0.19 13.01 -15.11
N GLY A 34 -0.21 11.75 -14.99
CA GLY A 34 -0.24 10.82 -16.12
C GLY A 34 1.14 10.37 -16.61
N LYS A 35 2.22 10.64 -15.88
CA LYS A 35 3.59 10.29 -16.25
C LYS A 35 3.92 8.83 -15.97
N LYS A 36 3.29 7.94 -16.71
CA LYS A 36 3.42 6.49 -16.51
C LYS A 36 4.83 5.98 -16.77
N ASP A 37 5.47 6.41 -17.85
CA ASP A 37 6.82 5.95 -18.22
C ASP A 37 7.86 6.35 -17.17
N THR A 38 7.80 7.58 -16.67
CA THR A 38 8.67 8.05 -15.60
C THR A 38 8.49 7.20 -14.34
N CYS A 39 7.25 6.95 -13.95
CA CYS A 39 6.91 6.12 -12.79
C CYS A 39 7.41 4.68 -12.95
N THR A 40 7.22 4.09 -14.12
CA THR A 40 7.68 2.73 -14.43
C THR A 40 9.21 2.62 -14.33
N LYS A 41 9.94 3.60 -14.85
CA LYS A 41 11.40 3.64 -14.75
C LYS A 41 11.87 3.73 -13.30
N ILE A 42 11.23 4.57 -12.49
CA ILE A 42 11.54 4.70 -11.06
C ILE A 42 11.36 3.37 -10.34
N ILE A 43 10.26 2.68 -10.59
CA ILE A 43 9.96 1.39 -9.96
C ILE A 43 10.97 0.32 -10.38
N TYR A 44 11.29 0.23 -11.66
CA TYR A 44 12.27 -0.73 -12.16
C TYR A 44 13.67 -0.47 -11.59
N GLU A 45 14.07 0.80 -11.51
CA GLU A 45 15.34 1.18 -10.88
C GLU A 45 15.36 0.83 -9.39
N ALA A 46 14.26 1.08 -8.67
CA ALA A 46 14.14 0.71 -7.26
C ALA A 46 14.25 -0.81 -7.08
N MET A 47 13.65 -1.59 -7.96
CA MET A 47 13.72 -3.05 -7.92
C MET A 47 15.13 -3.57 -8.21
N ASP A 48 15.85 -2.95 -9.16
CA ASP A 48 17.26 -3.27 -9.42
C ASP A 48 18.14 -2.99 -8.19
N LYS A 49 17.87 -1.90 -7.49
CA LYS A 49 18.55 -1.58 -6.21
C LYS A 49 18.24 -2.60 -5.11
N LEU A 50 17.01 -3.09 -5.04
CA LEU A 50 16.63 -4.16 -4.10
C LEU A 50 17.40 -5.44 -4.40
N LYS A 51 17.54 -5.83 -5.66
CA LYS A 51 18.32 -7.00 -6.07
C LYS A 51 19.78 -6.85 -5.65
N ALA A 52 20.37 -5.68 -5.87
CA ALA A 52 21.76 -5.40 -5.50
C ALA A 52 21.99 -5.49 -3.98
N LYS A 53 21.03 -5.05 -3.18
CA LYS A 53 21.14 -5.04 -1.71
C LYS A 53 20.80 -6.37 -1.05
N THR A 54 19.83 -7.12 -1.58
CA THR A 54 19.34 -8.36 -0.95
C THR A 54 19.91 -9.62 -1.58
N GLY A 55 20.32 -9.56 -2.86
CA GLY A 55 20.71 -10.72 -3.65
C GLY A 55 19.55 -11.63 -4.04
N ASN A 56 18.33 -11.30 -3.65
CA ASN A 56 17.11 -12.06 -3.94
C ASN A 56 16.41 -11.54 -5.20
N GLU A 57 15.47 -12.33 -5.72
CA GLU A 57 14.65 -11.91 -6.84
C GLU A 57 13.86 -10.64 -6.48
N PRO A 58 13.99 -9.54 -7.26
CA PRO A 58 13.36 -8.26 -6.90
C PRO A 58 11.85 -8.33 -6.72
N LEU A 59 11.17 -9.10 -7.58
CA LEU A 59 9.72 -9.25 -7.50
C LEU A 59 9.29 -9.90 -6.18
N GLU A 60 10.00 -10.93 -5.73
CA GLU A 60 9.70 -11.60 -4.45
C GLU A 60 9.87 -10.64 -3.27
N VAL A 61 10.95 -9.87 -3.26
CA VAL A 61 11.20 -8.85 -2.23
C VAL A 61 10.10 -7.79 -2.23
N PHE A 62 9.72 -7.32 -3.40
CA PHE A 62 8.66 -6.33 -3.58
C PHE A 62 7.30 -6.84 -3.06
N LEU A 63 6.91 -8.03 -3.47
CA LEU A 63 5.64 -8.63 -3.05
C LEU A 63 5.61 -8.89 -1.54
N LYS A 64 6.70 -9.39 -0.99
CA LYS A 64 6.81 -9.63 0.46
C LYS A 64 6.78 -8.32 1.25
N ALA A 65 7.43 -7.28 0.76
CA ALA A 65 7.38 -5.96 1.40
C ALA A 65 5.94 -5.43 1.49
N ILE A 66 5.18 -5.54 0.40
CA ILE A 66 3.77 -5.15 0.38
C ILE A 66 2.96 -6.02 1.36
N ASP A 67 3.14 -7.33 1.35
CA ASP A 67 2.43 -8.25 2.26
C ASP A 67 2.70 -7.92 3.73
N ASN A 68 3.93 -7.57 4.07
CA ASN A 68 4.30 -7.22 5.44
C ASN A 68 3.63 -5.93 5.92
N VAL A 69 3.28 -5.04 5.03
CA VAL A 69 2.62 -3.75 5.34
C VAL A 69 1.09 -3.85 5.30
N LYS A 70 0.52 -4.88 4.69
CA LYS A 70 -0.94 -5.05 4.61
C LYS A 70 -1.58 -5.13 5.99
N PRO A 71 -2.49 -4.20 6.36
CA PRO A 71 -3.20 -4.29 7.63
C PRO A 71 -4.35 -5.30 7.55
N LEU A 72 -4.64 -5.97 8.65
CA LEU A 72 -5.78 -6.89 8.77
C LEU A 72 -7.06 -6.18 9.18
N VAL A 73 -6.92 -5.15 10.03
CA VAL A 73 -8.03 -4.40 10.62
C VAL A 73 -7.73 -2.92 10.58
N GLU A 74 -8.78 -2.12 10.50
CA GLU A 74 -8.70 -0.67 10.62
C GLU A 74 -9.85 -0.17 11.51
N VAL A 75 -9.82 1.10 11.89
CA VAL A 75 -10.94 1.73 12.59
C VAL A 75 -11.68 2.66 11.65
N LYS A 76 -13.00 2.62 11.73
CA LYS A 76 -13.88 3.54 11.02
C LYS A 76 -14.75 4.29 12.01
N SER A 77 -14.94 5.57 11.78
CA SER A 77 -15.84 6.37 12.59
C SER A 77 -17.28 6.00 12.30
N ARG A 78 -18.05 5.76 13.36
CA ARG A 78 -19.50 5.56 13.30
C ARG A 78 -20.18 6.42 14.34
N ARG A 79 -21.23 7.10 13.92
CA ARG A 79 -22.05 7.90 14.83
C ARG A 79 -23.23 7.07 15.34
N VAL A 80 -23.32 6.92 16.65
CA VAL A 80 -24.40 6.18 17.31
C VAL A 80 -24.91 7.04 18.48
N GLY A 81 -26.21 7.35 18.48
CA GLY A 81 -26.84 8.12 19.55
C GLY A 81 -26.23 9.52 19.79
N GLY A 82 -25.73 10.17 18.74
CA GLY A 82 -25.11 11.49 18.84
C GLY A 82 -23.63 11.49 19.21
N ALA A 83 -23.06 10.35 19.59
CA ALA A 83 -21.63 10.18 19.87
C ALA A 83 -20.92 9.50 18.69
N THR A 84 -19.68 9.89 18.44
CA THR A 84 -18.84 9.30 17.40
C THR A 84 -17.91 8.27 18.03
N TYR A 85 -17.94 7.03 17.51
CA TYR A 85 -17.10 5.94 17.98
C TYR A 85 -16.15 5.51 16.88
N GLN A 86 -14.92 5.16 17.26
CA GLN A 86 -13.95 4.51 16.37
C GLN A 86 -14.19 3.01 16.43
N VAL A 87 -14.74 2.45 15.36
CA VAL A 87 -15.14 1.04 15.31
C VAL A 87 -14.12 0.21 14.54
N PRO A 88 -13.48 -0.82 15.14
CA PRO A 88 -12.59 -1.70 14.41
C PRO A 88 -13.36 -2.56 13.43
N VAL A 89 -12.87 -2.65 12.20
CA VAL A 89 -13.46 -3.45 11.12
C VAL A 89 -12.39 -4.22 10.39
N GLU A 90 -12.71 -5.43 9.93
CA GLU A 90 -11.85 -6.20 9.07
C GLU A 90 -11.74 -5.54 7.68
N ILE A 91 -10.58 -5.66 7.06
CA ILE A 91 -10.30 -5.07 5.75
C ILE A 91 -10.29 -6.19 4.71
N ARG A 92 -11.04 -6.01 3.61
CA ARG A 92 -11.02 -6.92 2.47
C ARG A 92 -9.66 -6.85 1.74
N ASP A 93 -9.28 -7.93 1.08
CA ASP A 93 -7.95 -8.08 0.47
C ASP A 93 -7.58 -6.97 -0.51
N SER A 94 -8.50 -6.54 -1.38
CA SER A 94 -8.23 -5.47 -2.34
C SER A 94 -7.89 -4.14 -1.67
N ARG A 95 -8.55 -3.82 -0.56
CA ARG A 95 -8.27 -2.62 0.22
C ARG A 95 -6.98 -2.74 1.03
N ARG A 96 -6.68 -3.93 1.55
CA ARG A 96 -5.42 -4.20 2.26
C ARG A 96 -4.22 -3.90 1.37
N GLU A 97 -4.25 -4.40 0.15
CA GLU A 97 -3.21 -4.15 -0.85
C GLU A 97 -3.10 -2.66 -1.18
N ALA A 98 -4.24 -2.00 -1.40
CA ALA A 98 -4.30 -0.57 -1.70
C ALA A 98 -3.70 0.29 -0.57
N LEU A 99 -4.03 -0.03 0.68
CA LEU A 99 -3.48 0.68 1.84
C LEU A 99 -1.98 0.45 1.99
N ALA A 100 -1.51 -0.77 1.82
CA ALA A 100 -0.08 -1.08 1.87
C ALA A 100 0.71 -0.28 0.83
N MET A 101 0.25 -0.27 -0.41
CA MET A 101 0.88 0.51 -1.48
C MET A 101 0.90 2.00 -1.17
N ARG A 102 -0.22 2.55 -0.71
CA ARG A 102 -0.33 3.96 -0.34
C ARG A 102 0.65 4.34 0.75
N TRP A 103 0.74 3.56 1.79
CA TRP A 103 1.61 3.84 2.92
C TRP A 103 3.09 3.75 2.55
N ILE A 104 3.47 2.78 1.72
CA ILE A 104 4.84 2.67 1.20
C ILE A 104 5.19 3.88 0.35
N ILE A 105 4.31 4.30 -0.55
CA ILE A 105 4.53 5.46 -1.42
C ILE A 105 4.66 6.74 -0.60
N GLU A 106 3.76 6.98 0.34
CA GLU A 106 3.80 8.15 1.22
C GLU A 106 5.07 8.19 2.06
N ALA A 107 5.46 7.05 2.63
CA ALA A 107 6.68 6.95 3.43
C ALA A 107 7.93 7.21 2.58
N ALA A 108 7.98 6.67 1.36
CA ALA A 108 9.07 6.89 0.44
C ALA A 108 9.21 8.37 0.05
N ARG A 109 8.09 9.05 -0.20
CA ARG A 109 8.07 10.48 -0.55
C ARG A 109 8.55 11.40 0.58
N LYS A 110 8.34 11.00 1.83
CA LYS A 110 8.78 11.76 3.01
C LYS A 110 10.23 11.49 3.38
N ARG A 111 10.82 10.46 2.82
CA ARG A 111 12.18 10.06 3.13
C ARG A 111 13.19 10.96 2.41
N SER A 112 14.26 11.36 3.07
CA SER A 112 15.36 12.10 2.45
C SER A 112 16.25 11.14 1.66
N GLY A 113 16.72 11.57 0.47
CA GLY A 113 17.57 10.74 -0.38
C GLY A 113 17.78 11.36 -1.77
N HIS A 114 18.48 10.63 -2.62
CA HIS A 114 18.87 11.08 -3.96
C HIS A 114 17.84 10.68 -5.04
N GLY A 115 16.58 10.98 -4.81
CA GLY A 115 15.52 10.73 -5.76
C GLY A 115 14.60 9.59 -5.32
N MET A 116 13.47 9.47 -6.01
CA MET A 116 12.39 8.55 -5.62
C MET A 116 12.80 7.07 -5.73
N ALA A 117 13.64 6.71 -6.69
CA ALA A 117 14.11 5.32 -6.83
C ALA A 117 14.90 4.87 -5.58
N ASP A 118 15.76 5.74 -5.04
CA ASP A 118 16.52 5.46 -3.82
C ASP A 118 15.61 5.37 -2.59
N THR A 119 14.74 6.35 -2.41
CA THR A 119 13.84 6.39 -1.26
C THR A 119 12.83 5.25 -1.27
N LEU A 120 12.30 4.92 -2.44
CA LEU A 120 11.38 3.80 -2.62
C LEU A 120 12.07 2.46 -2.33
N SER A 121 13.28 2.25 -2.86
CA SER A 121 14.04 1.02 -2.59
C SER A 121 14.36 0.87 -1.11
N ALA A 122 14.73 1.95 -0.44
CA ALA A 122 15.02 1.94 0.98
C ALA A 122 13.77 1.59 1.81
N GLU A 123 12.61 2.17 1.48
CA GLU A 123 11.36 1.88 2.18
C GLU A 123 10.89 0.43 1.94
N LEU A 124 11.00 -0.05 0.70
CA LEU A 124 10.68 -1.45 0.38
C LEU A 124 11.59 -2.43 1.10
N LEU A 125 12.87 -2.13 1.21
CA LEU A 125 13.82 -2.96 1.95
C LEU A 125 13.47 -3.00 3.45
N ASP A 126 13.16 -1.86 4.04
CA ASP A 126 12.75 -1.78 5.44
C ASP A 126 11.44 -2.56 5.67
N ALA A 127 10.46 -2.42 4.78
CA ALA A 127 9.21 -3.16 4.85
C ALA A 127 9.43 -4.69 4.71
N PHE A 128 10.33 -5.09 3.85
CA PHE A 128 10.74 -6.50 3.70
C PHE A 128 11.31 -7.06 5.01
N ASN A 129 12.02 -6.24 5.76
CA ASN A 129 12.61 -6.60 7.05
C ASN A 129 11.71 -6.28 8.25
N ASN A 130 10.42 -6.02 8.04
CA ASN A 130 9.45 -5.67 9.08
C ASN A 130 9.84 -4.42 9.89
N THR A 131 10.39 -3.44 9.22
CA THR A 131 10.78 -2.15 9.80
C THR A 131 10.31 -1.00 8.88
N GLY A 132 10.58 0.23 9.28
CA GLY A 132 10.28 1.41 8.48
C GLY A 132 8.94 2.05 8.80
N THR A 133 8.73 3.23 8.21
CA THR A 133 7.56 4.07 8.49
C THR A 133 6.24 3.44 8.05
N ALA A 134 6.21 2.80 6.88
CA ALA A 134 5.02 2.13 6.39
C ALA A 134 4.61 0.94 7.26
N PHE A 135 5.59 0.13 7.67
CA PHE A 135 5.35 -0.98 8.58
C PHE A 135 4.88 -0.50 9.96
N LYS A 136 5.47 0.58 10.47
CA LYS A 136 5.04 1.19 11.72
C LYS A 136 3.59 1.68 11.63
N LYS A 137 3.19 2.24 10.51
CA LYS A 137 1.80 2.68 10.30
C LYS A 137 0.82 1.52 10.36
N LYS A 138 1.18 0.36 9.80
CA LYS A 138 0.41 -0.87 9.96
C LYS A 138 0.26 -1.25 11.43
N GLU A 139 1.37 -1.29 12.18
CA GLU A 139 1.35 -1.63 13.60
C GLU A 139 0.51 -0.65 14.42
N ASP A 140 0.65 0.66 14.15
CA ASP A 140 -0.14 1.70 14.82
C ASP A 140 -1.63 1.54 14.52
N THR A 141 -2.00 1.19 13.30
CA THR A 141 -3.38 0.91 12.90
C THR A 141 -3.92 -0.31 13.66
N HIS A 142 -3.15 -1.38 13.79
CA HIS A 142 -3.52 -2.56 14.57
C HIS A 142 -3.68 -2.24 16.06
N LYS A 143 -2.79 -1.44 16.62
CA LYS A 143 -2.88 -0.99 18.03
C LYS A 143 -4.13 -0.14 18.26
N MET A 144 -4.45 0.74 17.33
CA MET A 144 -5.66 1.55 17.41
C MET A 144 -6.93 0.70 17.36
N ALA A 145 -6.97 -0.31 16.50
CA ALA A 145 -8.08 -1.25 16.45
C ALA A 145 -8.21 -2.06 17.75
N GLU A 146 -7.10 -2.51 18.32
CA GLU A 146 -7.10 -3.22 19.60
C GLU A 146 -7.56 -2.32 20.75
N ALA A 147 -7.11 -1.06 20.79
CA ALA A 147 -7.54 -0.09 21.80
C ALA A 147 -9.05 0.20 21.74
N ASN A 148 -9.67 0.09 20.56
CA ASN A 148 -11.09 0.33 20.34
C ASN A 148 -11.90 -0.98 20.26
N LYS A 149 -11.33 -2.09 20.65
CA LYS A 149 -11.95 -3.42 20.62
C LYS A 149 -13.32 -3.49 21.29
N ALA A 150 -13.51 -2.73 22.36
CA ALA A 150 -14.78 -2.66 23.08
C ALA A 150 -15.95 -2.16 22.20
N PHE A 151 -15.66 -1.42 21.14
CA PHE A 151 -16.67 -0.88 20.22
C PHE A 151 -16.94 -1.76 19.01
N ALA A 152 -16.36 -2.96 18.93
CA ALA A 152 -16.52 -3.86 17.79
C ALA A 152 -18.00 -4.24 17.54
N HIS A 153 -18.85 -4.25 18.59
CA HIS A 153 -20.28 -4.52 18.46
C HIS A 153 -21.05 -3.41 17.73
N TYR A 154 -20.48 -2.23 17.51
CA TYR A 154 -21.07 -1.18 16.69
C TYR A 154 -20.80 -1.35 15.20
N LYS A 155 -20.16 -2.42 14.79
CA LYS A 155 -19.86 -2.75 13.39
C LYS A 155 -21.15 -2.78 12.54
N TRP A 156 -21.07 -2.21 11.33
CA TRP A 156 -22.17 -2.23 10.36
C TRP A 156 -22.48 -3.62 9.84
#